data_307faceff0d6e5c201c6731a346815e9
#
_entry.id   307faceff0d6e5c201c6731a346815e9
#
_cell.length_a   1.000
_cell.length_b   1.000
_cell.length_c   1.000
_cell.angle_alpha   90.00
_cell.angle_beta   90.00
_cell.angle_gamma   90.00
#
_symmetry.space_group_name_H-M   'P 1'
#
loop_
_entity.id
_entity.type
_entity.pdbx_description
1 polymer ?
#
loop_
_entity_poly.entity_id
_entity_poly.type
_entity_poly.pdbx_seq_one_letter_code
_entity_poly.pdbx_strand_id
1 'polypeptide(L)'
;MFTYLAHASPLHRLNPAMKLAAIAVVALAATAAFDPFIPAMLLIALWLTAWRLGRVPFLQMLRWSIPLALLPLPIALFNALYTDLSRYAHPHILWHWGIWTLSTEGLWNGLGMGLRVAVFVAASLLFIATTDPTDFALSLVQNLKIPPRFGYGVLVSYRFLPLLKREYETIRLAHRVRGVGEGQGLRGWIEKTRRYAIPLLAAAVRKSERTALAMDAKAFGALPQRTYYRQMVIRRGDVLFLLAWLLYVAAVYALALHFGLAHLQWVPG
;
A
#
# COMPACT_ATOMS: atom_id res chain seq x y z
N MET A 1 -12.06 7.65 2.83
CA MET A 1 -10.71 7.78 3.37
C MET A 1 -10.35 6.45 4.01
N PHE A 2 -9.29 5.80 3.56
CA PHE A 2 -8.86 4.50 4.09
C PHE A 2 -8.30 4.72 5.50
N THR A 3 -9.04 4.25 6.50
CA THR A 3 -8.70 4.48 7.90
C THR A 3 -8.44 3.12 8.56
N TYR A 4 -7.44 3.07 9.42
CA TYR A 4 -7.21 1.93 10.30
C TYR A 4 -8.50 1.56 11.03
N LEU A 5 -8.89 0.30 10.94
CA LEU A 5 -10.06 -0.23 11.64
C LEU A 5 -9.61 -0.73 13.01
N ALA A 6 -9.97 0.01 14.06
CA ALA A 6 -9.67 -0.40 15.43
C ALA A 6 -10.53 -1.60 15.86
N HIS A 7 -10.32 -2.77 15.22
CA HIS A 7 -10.98 -4.03 15.56
C HIS A 7 -9.99 -4.97 16.26
N ALA A 8 -10.46 -5.63 17.32
CA ALA A 8 -9.69 -6.67 17.98
C ALA A 8 -9.72 -7.97 17.16
N SER A 9 -8.86 -8.08 16.15
CA SER A 9 -8.71 -9.30 15.36
C SER A 9 -7.32 -9.92 15.54
N PRO A 10 -7.15 -11.22 15.27
CA PRO A 10 -5.83 -11.87 15.29
C PRO A 10 -4.81 -11.15 14.43
N LEU A 11 -5.22 -10.66 13.25
CA LEU A 11 -4.34 -9.97 12.31
C LEU A 11 -3.85 -8.61 12.85
N HIS A 12 -4.66 -7.89 13.65
CA HIS A 12 -4.26 -6.63 14.27
C HIS A 12 -3.19 -6.81 15.37
N ARG A 13 -3.13 -8.00 15.97
CA ARG A 13 -2.15 -8.33 17.04
C ARG A 13 -0.79 -8.77 16.51
N LEU A 14 -0.69 -9.05 15.21
CA LEU A 14 0.57 -9.46 14.57
C LEU A 14 1.54 -8.27 14.47
N ASN A 15 2.83 -8.60 14.58
CA ASN A 15 3.90 -7.63 14.43
C ASN A 15 3.88 -7.00 13.02
N PRO A 16 3.84 -5.66 12.89
CA PRO A 16 3.77 -4.97 11.60
C PRO A 16 4.92 -5.30 10.65
N ALA A 17 6.15 -5.52 11.16
CA ALA A 17 7.29 -5.89 10.33
C ALA A 17 7.10 -7.26 9.68
N MET A 18 6.53 -8.24 10.41
CA MET A 18 6.26 -9.57 9.89
C MET A 18 5.12 -9.57 8.87
N LYS A 19 4.09 -8.73 9.08
CA LYS A 19 3.05 -8.50 8.06
C LYS A 19 3.63 -7.90 6.78
N LEU A 20 4.51 -6.90 6.92
CA LEU A 20 5.18 -6.30 5.77
C LEU A 20 6.01 -7.34 5.01
N ALA A 21 6.74 -8.21 5.72
CA ALA A 21 7.49 -9.31 5.11
C ALA A 21 6.59 -10.28 4.35
N ALA A 22 5.44 -10.67 4.93
CA ALA A 22 4.47 -11.54 4.25
C ALA A 22 3.90 -10.87 2.98
N ILE A 23 3.58 -9.58 3.04
CA ILE A 23 3.11 -8.81 1.88
C ILE A 23 4.20 -8.70 0.82
N ALA A 24 5.46 -8.52 1.21
CA ALA A 24 6.58 -8.51 0.28
C ALA A 24 6.74 -9.86 -0.43
N VAL A 25 6.58 -10.98 0.28
CA VAL A 25 6.58 -12.34 -0.31
C VAL A 25 5.46 -12.48 -1.34
N VAL A 26 4.23 -12.05 -1.00
CA VAL A 26 3.08 -12.09 -1.93
C VAL A 26 3.32 -11.20 -3.14
N ALA A 27 3.86 -9.99 -2.94
CA ALA A 27 4.16 -9.05 -4.02
C ALA A 27 5.24 -9.60 -4.97
N LEU A 28 6.32 -10.17 -4.43
CA LEU A 28 7.37 -10.80 -5.22
C LEU A 28 6.82 -12.01 -6.00
N ALA A 29 6.01 -12.85 -5.34
CA ALA A 29 5.35 -13.96 -6.01
C ALA A 29 4.45 -13.47 -7.14
N ALA A 30 3.59 -12.47 -6.91
CA ALA A 30 2.75 -11.93 -7.96
C ALA A 30 3.54 -11.32 -9.12
N THR A 31 4.71 -10.71 -8.84
CA THR A 31 5.59 -10.15 -9.88
C THR A 31 6.21 -11.23 -10.75
N ALA A 32 6.61 -12.35 -10.16
CA ALA A 32 7.23 -13.48 -10.88
C ALA A 32 6.23 -14.33 -11.67
N ALA A 33 4.92 -14.16 -11.45
CA ALA A 33 3.88 -14.90 -12.17
C ALA A 33 3.50 -14.21 -13.47
N PHE A 34 3.58 -14.89 -14.59
CA PHE A 34 3.14 -14.39 -15.91
C PHE A 34 1.73 -14.84 -16.27
N ASP A 35 1.24 -15.89 -15.64
CA ASP A 35 -0.10 -16.45 -15.86
C ASP A 35 -1.13 -15.83 -14.91
N PRO A 36 -2.42 -15.76 -15.28
CA PRO A 36 -3.48 -15.25 -14.42
C PRO A 36 -3.82 -16.17 -13.25
N PHE A 37 -3.46 -17.46 -13.30
CA PHE A 37 -3.80 -18.45 -12.27
C PHE A 37 -3.16 -18.11 -10.92
N ILE A 38 -1.85 -17.83 -10.89
CA ILE A 38 -1.11 -17.54 -9.64
C ILE A 38 -1.63 -16.26 -8.99
N PRO A 39 -1.75 -15.10 -9.67
CA PRO A 39 -2.34 -13.91 -9.08
C PRO A 39 -3.77 -14.10 -8.59
N ALA A 40 -4.60 -14.89 -9.31
CA ALA A 40 -5.95 -15.19 -8.89
C ALA A 40 -5.98 -15.95 -7.55
N MET A 41 -5.14 -16.99 -7.39
CA MET A 41 -5.02 -17.75 -6.16
C MET A 41 -4.51 -16.87 -5.00
N LEU A 42 -3.52 -16.02 -5.25
CA LEU A 42 -3.01 -15.06 -4.26
C LEU A 42 -4.08 -14.05 -3.83
N LEU A 43 -4.88 -13.55 -4.78
CA LEU A 43 -5.98 -12.64 -4.50
C LEU A 43 -7.05 -13.28 -3.61
N ILE A 44 -7.46 -14.50 -3.94
CA ILE A 44 -8.42 -15.27 -3.13
C ILE A 44 -7.89 -15.47 -1.72
N ALA A 45 -6.62 -15.86 -1.56
CA ALA A 45 -6.01 -16.05 -0.24
C ALA A 45 -5.93 -14.75 0.57
N LEU A 46 -5.61 -13.61 -0.06
CA LEU A 46 -5.64 -12.30 0.59
C LEU A 46 -7.04 -11.95 1.08
N TRP A 47 -8.07 -12.20 0.27
CA TRP A 47 -9.47 -11.95 0.65
C TRP A 47 -9.92 -12.86 1.80
N LEU A 48 -9.57 -14.14 1.76
CA LEU A 48 -9.84 -15.09 2.84
C LEU A 48 -9.12 -14.68 4.13
N THR A 49 -7.88 -14.24 4.03
CA THR A 49 -7.09 -13.76 5.18
C THR A 49 -7.71 -12.51 5.79
N ALA A 50 -8.12 -11.55 4.97
CA ALA A 50 -8.79 -10.34 5.42
C ALA A 50 -10.13 -10.65 6.11
N TRP A 51 -10.91 -11.57 5.54
CA TRP A 51 -12.21 -11.96 6.09
C TRP A 51 -12.08 -12.78 7.39
N ARG A 52 -11.28 -13.86 7.36
CA ARG A 52 -11.15 -14.78 8.51
C ARG A 52 -10.31 -14.22 9.64
N LEU A 53 -9.11 -13.74 9.34
CA LEU A 53 -8.14 -13.26 10.32
C LEU A 53 -8.27 -11.76 10.59
N GLY A 54 -8.62 -10.96 9.58
CA GLY A 54 -8.82 -9.52 9.72
C GLY A 54 -10.17 -9.14 10.30
N ARG A 55 -11.18 -10.04 10.24
CA ARG A 55 -12.58 -9.76 10.60
C ARG A 55 -13.13 -8.51 9.93
N VAL A 56 -12.60 -8.19 8.74
CA VAL A 56 -13.10 -7.08 7.94
C VAL A 56 -14.40 -7.51 7.27
N PRO A 57 -15.51 -6.77 7.40
CA PRO A 57 -16.77 -7.12 6.74
C PRO A 57 -16.58 -7.18 5.23
N PHE A 58 -17.06 -8.24 4.59
CA PHE A 58 -16.95 -8.47 3.15
C PHE A 58 -17.43 -7.25 2.33
N LEU A 59 -18.55 -6.68 2.74
CA LEU A 59 -19.14 -5.51 2.08
C LEU A 59 -18.22 -4.28 2.15
N GLN A 60 -17.49 -4.10 3.24
CA GLN A 60 -16.54 -3.00 3.39
C GLN A 60 -15.29 -3.20 2.53
N MET A 61 -14.81 -4.44 2.43
CA MET A 61 -13.73 -4.80 1.52
C MET A 61 -14.13 -4.53 0.06
N LEU A 62 -15.32 -4.97 -0.34
CA LEU A 62 -15.86 -4.74 -1.67
C LEU A 62 -15.98 -3.24 -1.95
N ARG A 63 -16.54 -2.47 -1.02
CA ARG A 63 -16.68 -1.01 -1.14
C ARG A 63 -15.34 -0.28 -1.28
N TRP A 64 -14.28 -0.79 -0.65
CA TRP A 64 -12.95 -0.23 -0.81
C TRP A 64 -12.26 -0.70 -2.09
N SER A 65 -12.57 -1.91 -2.56
CA SER A 65 -12.00 -2.46 -3.79
C SER A 65 -12.60 -1.83 -5.04
N ILE A 66 -13.87 -1.40 -5.03
CA ILE A 66 -14.53 -0.79 -6.20
C ILE A 66 -13.78 0.42 -6.75
N PRO A 67 -13.47 1.48 -5.99
CA PRO A 67 -12.72 2.62 -6.52
C PRO A 67 -11.27 2.27 -6.89
N LEU A 68 -10.71 1.25 -6.26
CA LEU A 68 -9.35 0.78 -6.55
C LEU A 68 -9.32 -0.21 -7.73
N ALA A 69 -10.44 -0.82 -8.08
CA ALA A 69 -10.59 -1.64 -9.31
C ALA A 69 -10.44 -0.81 -10.60
N LEU A 70 -10.58 0.52 -10.50
CA LEU A 70 -10.25 1.44 -11.59
C LEU A 70 -8.77 1.40 -12.01
N LEU A 71 -7.85 0.90 -11.16
CA LEU A 71 -6.43 0.78 -11.49
C LEU A 71 -6.12 -0.48 -12.30
N PRO A 72 -6.51 -1.70 -11.88
CA PRO A 72 -6.23 -2.92 -12.65
C PRO A 72 -7.00 -3.01 -13.97
N LEU A 73 -8.21 -2.44 -14.04
CA LEU A 73 -9.06 -2.55 -15.23
C LEU A 73 -8.46 -1.90 -16.49
N PRO A 74 -8.01 -0.63 -16.47
CA PRO A 74 -7.35 -0.02 -17.63
C PRO A 74 -6.06 -0.75 -18.03
N ILE A 75 -5.29 -1.23 -17.04
CA ILE A 75 -4.04 -1.95 -17.28
C ILE A 75 -4.33 -3.29 -17.96
N ALA A 76 -5.35 -4.01 -17.49
CA ALA A 76 -5.79 -5.26 -18.12
C ALA A 76 -6.26 -5.01 -19.56
N LEU A 77 -7.10 -3.99 -19.76
CA LEU A 77 -7.63 -3.66 -21.08
C LEU A 77 -6.53 -3.20 -22.04
N PHE A 78 -5.61 -2.34 -21.57
CA PHE A 78 -4.49 -1.90 -22.39
C PHE A 78 -3.61 -3.07 -22.81
N ASN A 79 -3.23 -3.95 -21.88
CA ASN A 79 -2.45 -5.12 -22.21
C ASN A 79 -3.21 -6.09 -23.13
N ALA A 80 -4.52 -6.25 -22.97
CA ALA A 80 -5.33 -7.09 -23.85
C ALA A 80 -5.35 -6.58 -25.31
N LEU A 81 -5.39 -5.24 -25.50
CA LEU A 81 -5.47 -4.62 -26.82
C LEU A 81 -4.13 -4.42 -27.51
N TYR A 82 -3.03 -4.30 -26.74
CA TYR A 82 -1.69 -3.98 -27.25
C TYR A 82 -0.68 -5.11 -27.03
N THR A 83 -1.15 -6.34 -26.87
CA THR A 83 -0.25 -7.50 -26.80
C THR A 83 0.44 -7.70 -28.13
N ASP A 84 1.76 -7.86 -28.09
CA ASP A 84 2.58 -8.15 -29.27
C ASP A 84 2.33 -9.59 -29.74
N LEU A 85 1.54 -9.71 -30.81
CA LEU A 85 1.14 -11.00 -31.40
C LEU A 85 2.26 -11.68 -32.18
N SER A 86 3.34 -10.98 -32.53
CA SER A 86 4.49 -11.54 -33.23
C SER A 86 5.21 -12.63 -32.43
N ARG A 87 4.95 -12.70 -31.15
CA ARG A 87 5.54 -13.68 -30.23
C ARG A 87 4.79 -15.01 -30.14
N TYR A 88 3.62 -15.10 -30.73
CA TYR A 88 2.78 -16.28 -30.70
C TYR A 88 2.75 -16.94 -32.09
N ALA A 89 3.00 -18.25 -32.15
CA ALA A 89 3.07 -18.98 -33.41
C ALA A 89 1.73 -19.01 -34.18
N HIS A 90 0.62 -19.07 -33.45
CA HIS A 90 -0.75 -19.09 -33.99
C HIS A 90 -1.70 -18.22 -33.16
N PRO A 91 -1.65 -16.86 -33.30
CA PRO A 91 -2.52 -15.98 -32.54
C PRO A 91 -3.97 -16.10 -33.03
N HIS A 92 -4.91 -16.37 -32.11
CA HIS A 92 -6.34 -16.34 -32.39
C HIS A 92 -6.88 -14.92 -32.27
N ILE A 93 -6.99 -14.23 -33.40
CA ILE A 93 -7.53 -12.85 -33.44
C ILE A 93 -9.05 -12.93 -33.39
N LEU A 94 -9.65 -12.37 -32.35
CA LEU A 94 -11.10 -12.25 -32.15
C LEU A 94 -11.69 -11.03 -32.86
N TRP A 95 -10.94 -9.94 -32.85
CA TRP A 95 -11.38 -8.67 -33.43
C TRP A 95 -10.18 -7.80 -33.76
N HIS A 96 -10.22 -7.14 -34.92
CA HIS A 96 -9.17 -6.24 -35.37
C HIS A 96 -9.77 -4.94 -35.88
N TRP A 97 -9.34 -3.80 -35.32
CA TRP A 97 -9.74 -2.48 -35.76
C TRP A 97 -8.57 -1.50 -35.70
N GLY A 98 -7.97 -1.22 -36.84
CA GLY A 98 -6.82 -0.36 -36.96
C GLY A 98 -5.60 -0.87 -36.20
N ILE A 99 -5.18 -0.15 -35.18
CA ILE A 99 -4.04 -0.50 -34.31
C ILE A 99 -4.43 -1.41 -33.13
N TRP A 100 -5.73 -1.66 -32.93
CA TRP A 100 -6.23 -2.46 -31.82
C TRP A 100 -6.55 -3.86 -32.26
N THR A 101 -5.87 -4.81 -31.66
CA THR A 101 -6.09 -6.23 -31.92
C THR A 101 -6.47 -6.93 -30.63
N LEU A 102 -7.68 -7.43 -30.57
CA LEU A 102 -8.14 -8.27 -29.47
C LEU A 102 -7.92 -9.73 -29.86
N SER A 103 -7.05 -10.41 -29.12
CA SER A 103 -6.78 -11.84 -29.27
C SER A 103 -7.04 -12.58 -27.96
N THR A 104 -7.19 -13.90 -28.05
CA THR A 104 -7.33 -14.74 -26.84
C THR A 104 -6.10 -14.65 -25.96
N GLU A 105 -4.91 -14.61 -26.53
CA GLU A 105 -3.62 -14.46 -25.85
C GLU A 105 -3.51 -13.09 -25.19
N GLY A 106 -3.97 -12.05 -25.90
CA GLY A 106 -4.04 -10.69 -25.35
C GLY A 106 -4.96 -10.59 -24.16
N LEU A 107 -6.15 -11.19 -24.21
CA LEU A 107 -7.08 -11.25 -23.09
C LEU A 107 -6.48 -11.99 -21.89
N TRP A 108 -5.80 -13.12 -22.14
CA TRP A 108 -5.17 -13.91 -21.09
C TRP A 108 -4.04 -13.13 -20.40
N ASN A 109 -3.18 -12.48 -21.19
CA ASN A 109 -2.11 -11.64 -20.69
C ASN A 109 -2.65 -10.40 -19.94
N GLY A 110 -3.66 -9.75 -20.52
CA GLY A 110 -4.34 -8.60 -19.89
C GLY A 110 -4.98 -8.97 -18.56
N LEU A 111 -5.64 -10.14 -18.48
CA LEU A 111 -6.21 -10.67 -17.26
C LEU A 111 -5.12 -10.92 -16.19
N GLY A 112 -4.00 -11.55 -16.59
CA GLY A 112 -2.86 -11.79 -15.70
C GLY A 112 -2.28 -10.50 -15.12
N MET A 113 -2.08 -9.48 -15.98
CA MET A 113 -1.61 -8.16 -15.55
C MET A 113 -2.62 -7.44 -14.63
N GLY A 114 -3.90 -7.47 -14.98
CA GLY A 114 -4.95 -6.89 -14.15
C GLY A 114 -5.05 -7.55 -12.78
N LEU A 115 -5.03 -8.87 -12.73
CA LEU A 115 -5.05 -9.61 -11.46
C LEU A 115 -3.80 -9.35 -10.62
N ARG A 116 -2.62 -9.19 -11.23
CA ARG A 116 -1.39 -8.82 -10.52
C ARG A 116 -1.53 -7.47 -9.82
N VAL A 117 -2.03 -6.46 -10.52
CA VAL A 117 -2.29 -5.14 -9.93
C VAL A 117 -3.36 -5.24 -8.83
N ALA A 118 -4.39 -6.06 -9.02
CA ALA A 118 -5.41 -6.30 -8.00
C ALA A 118 -4.82 -6.94 -6.74
N VAL A 119 -3.85 -7.85 -6.85
CA VAL A 119 -3.12 -8.43 -5.70
C VAL A 119 -2.37 -7.34 -4.93
N PHE A 120 -1.65 -6.44 -5.61
CA PHE A 120 -0.94 -5.34 -4.95
C PHE A 120 -1.90 -4.40 -4.22
N VAL A 121 -3.02 -4.08 -4.84
CA VAL A 121 -4.07 -3.26 -4.23
C VAL A 121 -4.66 -3.95 -3.01
N ALA A 122 -5.02 -5.23 -3.11
CA ALA A 122 -5.59 -5.99 -2.01
C ALA A 122 -4.62 -6.15 -0.84
N ALA A 123 -3.34 -6.43 -1.12
CA ALA A 123 -2.29 -6.55 -0.12
C ALA A 123 -2.05 -5.21 0.62
N SER A 124 -2.01 -4.10 -0.12
CA SER A 124 -1.88 -2.75 0.45
C SER A 124 -3.07 -2.38 1.33
N LEU A 125 -4.30 -2.67 0.86
CA LEU A 125 -5.52 -2.44 1.64
C LEU A 125 -5.53 -3.25 2.93
N LEU A 126 -5.16 -4.52 2.85
CA LEU A 126 -5.07 -5.41 4.01
C LEU A 126 -4.09 -4.84 5.05
N PHE A 127 -2.92 -4.37 4.59
CA PHE A 127 -1.92 -3.76 5.47
C PHE A 127 -2.43 -2.49 6.14
N ILE A 128 -2.97 -1.54 5.36
CA ILE A 128 -3.47 -0.26 5.87
C ILE A 128 -4.63 -0.45 6.84
N ALA A 129 -5.55 -1.37 6.52
CA ALA A 129 -6.72 -1.63 7.36
C ALA A 129 -6.36 -2.27 8.72
N THR A 130 -5.29 -3.07 8.76
CA THR A 130 -4.95 -3.91 9.93
C THR A 130 -3.71 -3.46 10.69
N THR A 131 -3.04 -2.40 10.26
CA THR A 131 -1.77 -1.96 10.86
C THR A 131 -1.87 -0.53 11.35
N ASP A 132 -1.63 -0.30 12.65
CA ASP A 132 -1.52 1.05 13.20
C ASP A 132 -0.20 1.70 12.73
N PRO A 133 -0.24 2.91 12.17
CA PRO A 133 0.97 3.60 11.70
C PRO A 133 2.02 3.83 12.79
N THR A 134 1.59 4.01 14.05
CA THR A 134 2.51 4.18 15.18
C THR A 134 3.24 2.88 15.48
N ASP A 135 2.51 1.75 15.51
CA ASP A 135 3.08 0.43 15.74
C ASP A 135 3.99 0.01 14.59
N PHE A 136 3.62 0.36 13.37
CA PHE A 136 4.45 0.12 12.20
C PHE A 136 5.79 0.85 12.30
N ALA A 137 5.79 2.15 12.58
CA ALA A 137 7.02 2.92 12.73
C ALA A 137 7.90 2.40 13.88
N LEU A 138 7.29 2.01 15.03
CA LEU A 138 8.02 1.40 16.14
C LEU A 138 8.60 0.04 15.78
N SER A 139 7.88 -0.78 15.01
CA SER A 139 8.38 -2.08 14.57
C SER A 139 9.55 -1.97 13.61
N LEU A 140 9.56 -0.95 12.73
CA LEU A 140 10.68 -0.66 11.85
C LEU A 140 11.95 -0.33 12.64
N VAL A 141 11.83 0.49 13.69
CA VAL A 141 12.98 0.85 14.54
C VAL A 141 13.48 -0.35 15.33
N GLN A 142 12.57 -1.13 15.94
CA GLN A 142 12.96 -2.21 16.87
C GLN A 142 13.35 -3.50 16.15
N ASN A 143 12.64 -3.87 15.06
CA ASN A 143 12.85 -5.15 14.38
C ASN A 143 13.76 -5.04 13.16
N LEU A 144 13.65 -3.96 12.36
CA LEU A 144 14.53 -3.72 11.21
C LEU A 144 15.76 -2.86 11.56
N LYS A 145 15.92 -2.47 12.83
CA LYS A 145 17.07 -1.69 13.31
C LYS A 145 17.27 -0.35 12.57
N ILE A 146 16.20 0.25 12.08
CA ILE A 146 16.26 1.59 11.49
C ILE A 146 16.66 2.58 12.59
N PRO A 147 17.59 3.51 12.32
CA PRO A 147 18.02 4.46 13.32
C PRO A 147 16.85 5.18 14.00
N PRO A 148 16.80 5.24 15.34
CA PRO A 148 15.67 5.80 16.08
C PRO A 148 15.30 7.23 15.66
N ARG A 149 16.29 8.04 15.24
CA ARG A 149 16.06 9.40 14.76
C ARG A 149 15.07 9.47 13.61
N PHE A 150 15.20 8.57 12.63
CA PHE A 150 14.27 8.51 11.48
C PHE A 150 12.88 7.99 11.88
N GLY A 151 12.81 6.89 12.63
CA GLY A 151 11.54 6.31 13.04
C GLY A 151 10.70 7.25 13.92
N TYR A 152 11.34 7.94 14.86
CA TYR A 152 10.66 8.94 15.68
C TYR A 152 10.33 10.21 14.90
N GLY A 153 11.14 10.60 13.91
CA GLY A 153 10.82 11.67 12.97
C GLY A 153 9.50 11.38 12.24
N VAL A 154 9.33 10.18 11.72
CA VAL A 154 8.08 9.73 11.08
C VAL A 154 6.90 9.75 12.06
N LEU A 155 7.09 9.26 13.29
CA LEU A 155 6.06 9.27 14.32
C LEU A 155 5.60 10.68 14.68
N VAL A 156 6.54 11.60 14.86
CA VAL A 156 6.26 13.02 15.17
C VAL A 156 5.50 13.65 13.99
N SER A 157 5.95 13.40 12.76
CA SER A 157 5.30 13.91 11.55
C SER A 157 3.86 13.40 11.44
N TYR A 158 3.62 12.13 11.69
CA TYR A 158 2.27 11.55 11.69
C TYR A 158 1.36 12.22 12.74
N ARG A 159 1.88 12.45 13.95
CA ARG A 159 1.13 13.16 15.02
C ARG A 159 0.87 14.64 14.69
N PHE A 160 1.69 15.24 13.84
CA PHE A 160 1.51 16.63 13.43
C PHE A 160 0.41 16.80 12.37
N LEU A 161 0.05 15.77 11.61
CA LEU A 161 -0.98 15.86 10.57
C LEU A 161 -2.31 16.48 11.08
N PRO A 162 -2.90 16.00 12.19
CA PRO A 162 -4.13 16.61 12.73
C PRO A 162 -3.93 18.06 13.18
N LEU A 163 -2.74 18.38 13.69
CA LEU A 163 -2.41 19.73 14.14
C LEU A 163 -2.24 20.69 12.97
N LEU A 164 -1.58 20.25 11.90
CA LEU A 164 -1.45 21.03 10.65
C LEU A 164 -2.79 21.27 9.99
N LYS A 165 -3.72 20.31 10.05
CA LYS A 165 -5.09 20.50 9.57
C LYS A 165 -5.81 21.64 10.34
N ARG A 166 -5.73 21.65 11.66
CA ARG A 166 -6.29 22.72 12.50
C ARG A 166 -5.64 24.07 12.20
N GLU A 167 -4.32 24.10 12.04
CA GLU A 167 -3.56 25.30 11.69
C GLU A 167 -4.02 25.86 10.34
N TYR A 168 -4.19 24.99 9.34
CA TYR A 168 -4.74 25.36 8.04
C TYR A 168 -6.15 25.98 8.15
N GLU A 169 -7.01 25.38 8.95
CA GLU A 169 -8.36 25.91 9.20
C GLU A 169 -8.31 27.29 9.87
N THR A 170 -7.41 27.49 10.84
CA THR A 170 -7.19 28.79 11.50
C THR A 170 -6.69 29.84 10.53
N ILE A 171 -5.70 29.52 9.70
CA ILE A 171 -5.17 30.41 8.67
C ILE A 171 -6.27 30.79 7.67
N ARG A 172 -7.07 29.82 7.25
CA ARG A 172 -8.19 30.04 6.34
C ARG A 172 -9.23 31.00 6.92
N LEU A 173 -9.61 30.80 8.19
CA LEU A 173 -10.54 31.67 8.89
C LEU A 173 -9.98 33.08 9.05
N ALA A 174 -8.71 33.24 9.40
CA ALA A 174 -8.05 34.54 9.53
C ALA A 174 -8.05 35.32 8.21
N HIS A 175 -7.83 34.65 7.08
CA HIS A 175 -7.93 35.29 5.76
C HIS A 175 -9.36 35.69 5.40
N ARG A 176 -10.37 34.89 5.78
CA ARG A 176 -11.77 35.24 5.58
C ARG A 176 -12.18 36.51 6.34
N VAL A 177 -11.78 36.61 7.62
CA VAL A 177 -12.06 37.81 8.45
C VAL A 177 -11.43 39.08 7.84
N ARG A 178 -10.26 38.93 7.22
CA ARG A 178 -9.57 40.04 6.52
C ARG A 178 -10.20 40.40 5.18
N GLY A 179 -11.31 39.78 4.76
CA GLY A 179 -11.99 40.06 3.51
C GLY A 179 -11.22 39.59 2.27
N VAL A 180 -10.21 38.75 2.43
CA VAL A 180 -9.43 38.27 1.29
C VAL A 180 -10.23 37.20 0.55
N GLY A 181 -10.78 37.57 -0.60
CA GLY A 181 -11.60 36.70 -1.44
C GLY A 181 -10.79 35.50 -2.02
N GLU A 182 -11.50 34.43 -2.28
CA GLU A 182 -10.94 33.29 -3.02
C GLU A 182 -10.97 33.65 -4.53
N GLY A 183 -9.80 33.97 -5.10
CA GLY A 183 -9.68 34.28 -6.54
C GLY A 183 -10.17 33.10 -7.41
N GLN A 184 -10.79 33.41 -8.55
CA GLN A 184 -11.29 32.41 -9.49
C GLN A 184 -10.22 32.05 -10.55
N GLY A 185 -10.31 30.84 -11.10
CA GLY A 185 -9.40 30.33 -12.12
C GLY A 185 -8.04 29.85 -11.61
N LEU A 186 -7.18 29.41 -12.53
CA LEU A 186 -5.86 28.84 -12.20
C LEU A 186 -4.95 29.82 -11.46
N ARG A 187 -4.93 31.09 -11.86
CA ARG A 187 -4.12 32.13 -11.20
C ARG A 187 -4.60 32.37 -9.77
N GLY A 188 -5.90 32.44 -9.55
CA GLY A 188 -6.49 32.55 -8.21
C GLY A 188 -6.20 31.33 -7.33
N TRP A 189 -6.20 30.13 -7.91
CA TRP A 189 -5.83 28.92 -7.20
C TRP A 189 -4.36 28.92 -6.74
N ILE A 190 -3.42 29.31 -7.62
CA ILE A 190 -2.00 29.41 -7.29
C ILE A 190 -1.77 30.43 -6.17
N GLU A 191 -2.38 31.60 -6.30
CA GLU A 191 -2.26 32.68 -5.31
C GLU A 191 -2.87 32.26 -3.94
N LYS A 192 -4.01 31.61 -3.94
CA LYS A 192 -4.65 31.02 -2.76
C LYS A 192 -3.72 29.99 -2.10
N THR A 193 -3.17 29.07 -2.89
CA THR A 193 -2.27 28.04 -2.38
C THR A 193 -1.02 28.65 -1.74
N ARG A 194 -0.38 29.62 -2.39
CA ARG A 194 0.78 30.33 -1.84
C ARG A 194 0.45 31.07 -0.55
N ARG A 195 -0.70 31.73 -0.49
CA ARG A 195 -1.17 32.48 0.66
C ARG A 195 -1.41 31.62 1.90
N TYR A 196 -1.84 30.38 1.72
CA TYR A 196 -2.05 29.44 2.82
C TYR A 196 -0.80 28.60 3.13
N ALA A 197 -0.03 28.24 2.13
CA ALA A 197 1.16 27.39 2.29
C ALA A 197 2.28 28.11 3.07
N ILE A 198 2.54 29.38 2.80
CA ILE A 198 3.64 30.11 3.46
C ILE A 198 3.45 30.17 4.99
N PRO A 199 2.32 30.63 5.55
CA PRO A 199 2.11 30.63 7.00
C PRO A 199 2.10 29.22 7.59
N LEU A 200 1.50 28.24 6.88
CA LEU A 200 1.44 26.87 7.33
C LEU A 200 2.83 26.23 7.43
N LEU A 201 3.68 26.42 6.43
CA LEU A 201 5.07 25.95 6.44
C LEU A 201 5.88 26.64 7.55
N ALA A 202 5.74 27.93 7.71
CA ALA A 202 6.40 28.67 8.81
C ALA A 202 5.96 28.16 10.20
N ALA A 203 4.68 27.87 10.37
CA ALA A 203 4.17 27.26 11.60
C ALA A 203 4.70 25.83 11.82
N ALA A 204 4.78 25.02 10.74
CA ALA A 204 5.34 23.68 10.78
C ALA A 204 6.82 23.68 11.18
N VAL A 205 7.64 24.58 10.59
CA VAL A 205 9.06 24.71 10.93
C VAL A 205 9.24 25.10 12.39
N ARG A 206 8.58 26.16 12.85
CA ARG A 206 8.66 26.58 14.28
C ARG A 206 8.26 25.45 15.24
N LYS A 207 7.26 24.64 14.87
CA LYS A 207 6.80 23.54 15.71
C LYS A 207 7.79 22.38 15.71
N SER A 208 8.41 22.06 14.58
CA SER A 208 9.43 21.02 14.47
C SER A 208 10.70 21.41 15.26
N GLU A 209 11.14 22.67 15.19
CA GLU A 209 12.27 23.18 15.97
C GLU A 209 12.02 23.04 17.48
N ARG A 210 10.86 23.51 17.96
CA ARG A 210 10.49 23.36 19.38
C ARG A 210 10.44 21.88 19.81
N THR A 211 9.98 21.00 18.94
CA THR A 211 9.93 19.58 19.25
C THR A 211 11.33 18.99 19.29
N ALA A 212 12.21 19.35 18.36
CA ALA A 212 13.60 18.92 18.36
C ALA A 212 14.34 19.38 19.62
N LEU A 213 14.23 20.67 19.99
CA LEU A 213 14.80 21.19 21.22
C LEU A 213 14.26 20.47 22.48
N ALA A 214 12.97 20.14 22.52
CA ALA A 214 12.39 19.40 23.63
C ALA A 214 12.88 17.93 23.68
N MET A 215 13.18 17.32 22.51
CA MET A 215 13.78 16.00 22.45
C MET A 215 15.24 16.02 22.91
N ASP A 216 16.02 17.01 22.50
CA ASP A 216 17.41 17.19 22.90
C ASP A 216 17.51 17.48 24.40
N ALA A 217 16.63 18.32 24.95
CA ALA A 217 16.55 18.58 26.39
C ALA A 217 16.23 17.33 27.23
N LYS A 218 15.59 16.31 26.62
CA LYS A 218 15.35 14.98 27.21
C LYS A 218 16.47 13.96 26.90
N ALA A 219 17.61 14.42 26.41
CA ALA A 219 18.75 13.59 26.03
C ALA A 219 18.38 12.50 24.99
N PHE A 220 17.50 12.84 24.03
CA PHE A 220 17.10 11.89 22.98
C PHE A 220 18.29 11.49 22.10
N GLY A 221 18.64 10.19 22.13
CA GLY A 221 19.76 9.67 21.35
C GLY A 221 21.13 9.84 22.00
N ALA A 222 21.23 10.28 23.26
CA ALA A 222 22.48 10.39 23.99
C ALA A 222 23.06 9.03 24.42
N LEU A 223 22.19 8.03 24.63
CA LEU A 223 22.62 6.70 25.05
C LEU A 223 22.61 5.70 23.86
N PRO A 224 23.62 4.84 23.73
CA PRO A 224 23.69 3.81 22.69
C PRO A 224 22.62 2.73 22.86
N GLN A 225 22.26 2.41 24.11
CA GLN A 225 21.18 1.49 24.44
C GLN A 225 19.94 2.27 24.85
N ARG A 226 18.80 1.84 24.30
CA ARG A 226 17.52 2.51 24.50
C ARG A 226 16.47 1.54 25.03
N THR A 227 15.72 1.95 26.01
CA THR A 227 14.51 1.27 26.47
C THR A 227 13.29 1.79 25.72
N TYR A 228 12.34 0.90 25.41
CA TYR A 228 11.11 1.24 24.72
C TYR A 228 9.93 1.01 25.65
N TYR A 229 9.06 2.01 25.80
CA TYR A 229 7.82 1.87 26.56
C TYR A 229 6.89 0.83 25.92
N ARG A 230 6.80 0.84 24.59
CA ARG A 230 6.01 -0.13 23.79
C ARG A 230 6.98 -1.03 23.05
N GLN A 231 7.05 -2.28 23.48
CA GLN A 231 7.94 -3.27 22.89
C GLN A 231 7.24 -4.02 21.74
N MET A 232 7.87 -4.03 20.57
CA MET A 232 7.41 -4.76 19.39
C MET A 232 8.09 -6.12 19.30
N VAL A 233 7.65 -7.06 20.15
CA VAL A 233 8.22 -8.42 20.21
C VAL A 233 7.63 -9.27 19.10
N ILE A 234 8.49 -9.97 18.36
CA ILE A 234 8.08 -10.99 17.38
C ILE A 234 7.63 -12.23 18.15
N ARG A 235 6.39 -12.64 18.02
CA ARG A 235 5.79 -13.80 18.66
C ARG A 235 5.79 -15.00 17.71
N ARG A 236 5.61 -16.20 18.25
CA ARG A 236 5.48 -17.44 17.46
C ARG A 236 4.35 -17.33 16.40
N GLY A 237 3.24 -16.66 16.73
CA GLY A 237 2.16 -16.42 15.80
C GLY A 237 2.55 -15.58 14.59
N ASP A 238 3.48 -14.62 14.74
CA ASP A 238 3.98 -13.79 13.63
C ASP A 238 4.82 -14.63 12.66
N VAL A 239 5.66 -15.48 13.20
CA VAL A 239 6.50 -16.40 12.41
C VAL A 239 5.63 -17.44 11.71
N LEU A 240 4.65 -18.02 12.39
CA LEU A 240 3.68 -18.96 11.77
C LEU A 240 2.90 -18.30 10.64
N PHE A 241 2.49 -17.04 10.78
CA PHE A 241 1.81 -16.31 9.73
C PHE A 241 2.69 -16.13 8.49
N LEU A 242 3.96 -15.76 8.68
CA LEU A 242 4.90 -15.62 7.56
C LEU A 242 5.17 -16.98 6.89
N LEU A 243 5.42 -18.03 7.69
CA LEU A 243 5.62 -19.38 7.17
C LEU A 243 4.41 -19.91 6.41
N ALA A 244 3.19 -19.64 6.90
CA ALA A 244 1.96 -20.02 6.22
C ALA A 244 1.86 -19.37 4.83
N TRP A 245 2.21 -18.09 4.69
CA TRP A 245 2.26 -17.41 3.41
C TRP A 245 3.36 -17.95 2.49
N LEU A 246 4.55 -18.25 3.02
CA LEU A 246 5.63 -18.87 2.23
C LEU A 246 5.23 -20.25 1.72
N LEU A 247 4.66 -21.09 2.58
CA LEU A 247 4.17 -22.41 2.19
C LEU A 247 3.01 -22.34 1.18
N TYR A 248 2.08 -21.39 1.37
CA TYR A 248 0.99 -21.19 0.44
C TYR A 248 1.50 -20.77 -0.95
N VAL A 249 2.41 -19.80 -1.01
CA VAL A 249 3.03 -19.37 -2.27
C VAL A 249 3.75 -20.55 -2.93
N ALA A 250 4.57 -21.29 -2.19
CA ALA A 250 5.26 -22.46 -2.70
C ALA A 250 4.29 -23.53 -3.24
N ALA A 251 3.19 -23.78 -2.52
CA ALA A 251 2.16 -24.73 -2.95
C ALA A 251 1.44 -24.26 -4.22
N VAL A 252 1.10 -22.99 -4.36
CA VAL A 252 0.46 -22.42 -5.55
C VAL A 252 1.39 -22.55 -6.77
N TYR A 253 2.69 -22.25 -6.60
CA TYR A 253 3.67 -22.42 -7.66
C TYR A 253 3.87 -23.90 -8.03
N ALA A 254 3.96 -24.80 -7.06
CA ALA A 254 4.07 -26.23 -7.31
C ALA A 254 2.85 -26.77 -8.07
N LEU A 255 1.64 -26.35 -7.70
CA LEU A 255 0.41 -26.70 -8.42
C LEU A 255 0.41 -26.15 -9.85
N ALA A 256 0.79 -24.88 -10.02
CA ALA A 256 0.87 -24.27 -11.34
C ALA A 256 1.87 -24.98 -12.26
N LEU A 257 3.01 -25.40 -11.73
CA LEU A 257 4.01 -26.20 -12.47
C LEU A 257 3.47 -27.60 -12.79
N HIS A 258 2.81 -28.27 -11.84
CA HIS A 258 2.27 -29.62 -12.04
C HIS A 258 1.18 -29.65 -13.12
N PHE A 259 0.35 -28.61 -13.20
CA PHE A 259 -0.70 -28.51 -14.21
C PHE A 259 -0.24 -27.84 -15.51
N GLY A 260 1.06 -27.50 -15.65
CA GLY A 260 1.60 -26.83 -16.84
C GLY A 260 1.04 -25.41 -17.05
N LEU A 261 0.48 -24.81 -15.98
CA LEU A 261 -0.11 -23.47 -16.02
C LEU A 261 0.91 -22.37 -15.69
N ALA A 262 2.11 -22.73 -15.23
CA ALA A 262 3.16 -21.77 -14.89
C ALA A 262 4.16 -21.63 -16.03
N HIS A 263 4.03 -20.61 -16.84
CA HIS A 263 5.13 -20.13 -17.66
C HIS A 263 6.04 -19.25 -16.81
N LEU A 264 7.05 -19.87 -16.18
CA LEU A 264 8.08 -19.18 -15.36
C LEU A 264 9.03 -18.35 -16.21
N GLN A 265 9.02 -18.55 -17.50
CA GLN A 265 9.81 -17.78 -18.46
C GLN A 265 8.87 -17.11 -19.45
N TRP A 266 9.13 -15.85 -19.68
CA TRP A 266 8.56 -15.05 -20.76
C TRP A 266 9.15 -15.52 -22.13
N VAL A 267 9.14 -16.84 -22.39
CA VAL A 267 9.53 -17.47 -23.63
C VAL A 267 8.27 -18.07 -24.24
N PRO A 268 7.79 -17.51 -25.35
CA PRO A 268 6.80 -18.21 -26.16
C PRO A 268 7.47 -19.47 -26.73
N GLY A 269 6.91 -20.64 -26.38
CA GLY A 269 7.21 -21.89 -27.11
C GLY A 269 6.60 -21.89 -28.50
#